data_3c331b38f581db78e907e9008e2334f6
#
_entry.id   3c331b38f581db78e907e9008e2334f6
#
_cell.length_a   1.000
_cell.length_b   1.000
_cell.length_c   1.000
_cell.angle_alpha   90.00
_cell.angle_beta   90.00
_cell.angle_gamma   90.00
#
_symmetry.space_group_name_H-M   'P 1'
#
loop_
_entity.id
_entity.type
_entity.pdbx_description
1 polymer ?
#
loop_
_entity_poly.entity_id
_entity_poly.type
_entity_poly.pdbx_seq_one_letter_code
_entity_poly.pdbx_strand_id
1 'polypeptide(L)'
;MKAKVAYMVLGMFAVLGLALAPLASAAELVVVATPATFAKNADWAKFLDSKSIPIKNVAPSDLAGFKDAQYVVVLGAMDEAGGIKPLVEKALSKSEFAQMNQVGSSAMYVKSNVWGKGQEVIIITGAGEKGVETARKGNRAEWMDIIFGWFGIENETKGKSGTPAY
;
A
#
# COMPACT_ATOMS: atom_id res chain seq x y z
N MET A 1 12.77 42.74 71.27
CA MET A 1 13.34 41.91 70.18
C MET A 1 12.18 41.22 69.43
N LYS A 2 11.90 41.63 68.19
CA LYS A 2 10.80 41.09 67.41
C LYS A 2 11.37 40.19 66.28
N ALA A 3 11.17 38.90 66.39
CA ALA A 3 11.56 37.92 65.37
C ALA A 3 10.60 38.01 64.23
N LYS A 4 11.10 38.26 63.01
CA LYS A 4 10.33 38.19 61.75
C LYS A 4 10.42 36.76 61.18
N VAL A 5 9.29 36.07 61.11
CA VAL A 5 9.16 34.78 60.45
C VAL A 5 8.93 35.04 58.98
N ALA A 6 9.88 34.59 58.14
CA ALA A 6 9.74 34.62 56.64
C ALA A 6 9.05 33.36 56.19
N TYR A 7 7.86 33.48 55.55
CA TYR A 7 7.19 32.40 54.91
C TYR A 7 7.76 32.25 53.50
N MET A 8 8.41 31.10 53.27
CA MET A 8 8.90 30.70 51.97
C MET A 8 7.78 29.95 51.26
N VAL A 9 7.12 30.61 50.31
CA VAL A 9 6.10 30.00 49.47
C VAL A 9 6.81 29.19 48.37
N LEU A 10 6.81 27.87 48.52
CA LEU A 10 7.34 26.95 47.53
C LEU A 10 6.27 26.76 46.44
N GLY A 11 6.42 27.48 45.33
CA GLY A 11 5.57 27.34 44.14
C GLY A 11 5.86 26.01 43.41
N MET A 12 4.96 25.07 43.56
CA MET A 12 4.98 23.78 42.84
C MET A 12 4.43 23.97 41.43
N PHE A 13 5.30 24.19 40.46
CA PHE A 13 4.95 24.17 39.05
C PHE A 13 4.69 22.72 38.63
N ALA A 14 3.41 22.33 38.57
CA ALA A 14 2.98 21.10 37.88
C ALA A 14 3.09 21.33 36.36
N VAL A 15 4.19 20.84 35.78
CA VAL A 15 4.32 20.76 34.34
C VAL A 15 3.37 19.66 33.87
N LEU A 16 2.20 20.04 33.36
CA LEU A 16 1.29 19.14 32.64
C LEU A 16 1.98 18.79 31.33
N GLY A 17 2.70 17.67 31.29
CA GLY A 17 3.21 17.07 30.07
C GLY A 17 2.03 16.59 29.19
N LEU A 18 1.56 17.44 28.29
CA LEU A 18 0.74 16.96 27.17
C LEU A 18 1.61 16.00 26.36
N ALA A 19 1.43 14.71 26.58
CA ALA A 19 1.90 13.70 25.65
C ALA A 19 1.14 13.91 24.33
N LEU A 20 1.78 14.59 23.37
CA LEU A 20 1.34 14.59 21.98
C LEU A 20 1.43 13.13 21.52
N ALA A 21 0.28 12.41 21.57
CA ALA A 21 0.18 11.16 20.87
C ALA A 21 0.58 11.41 19.40
N PRO A 22 1.48 10.61 18.81
CA PRO A 22 1.79 10.76 17.40
C PRO A 22 0.46 10.64 16.64
N LEU A 23 0.12 11.69 15.88
CA LEU A 23 -0.99 11.63 14.94
C LEU A 23 -0.68 10.44 14.05
N ALA A 24 -1.43 9.35 14.20
CA ALA A 24 -1.32 8.20 13.32
C ALA A 24 -1.51 8.76 11.92
N SER A 25 -0.44 8.78 11.12
CA SER A 25 -0.53 9.15 9.71
C SER A 25 -1.57 8.24 9.10
N ALA A 26 -2.60 8.82 8.46
CA ALA A 26 -3.60 8.02 7.76
C ALA A 26 -2.85 7.06 6.83
N ALA A 27 -3.19 5.78 6.87
CA ALA A 27 -2.56 4.79 6.02
C ALA A 27 -2.69 5.22 4.56
N GLU A 28 -1.58 5.19 3.82
CA GLU A 28 -1.51 5.58 2.41
C GLU A 28 -1.22 4.32 1.57
N LEU A 29 -1.87 4.21 0.42
CA LEU A 29 -1.57 3.18 -0.55
C LEU A 29 -0.40 3.64 -1.44
N VAL A 30 0.75 3.02 -1.30
CA VAL A 30 1.90 3.31 -2.16
C VAL A 30 1.84 2.45 -3.41
N VAL A 31 1.75 3.10 -4.57
CA VAL A 31 1.78 2.43 -5.87
C VAL A 31 3.17 2.58 -6.48
N VAL A 32 3.89 1.48 -6.57
CA VAL A 32 5.23 1.42 -7.16
C VAL A 32 5.09 1.08 -8.64
N ALA A 33 5.25 2.10 -9.47
CA ALA A 33 5.13 2.01 -10.92
C ALA A 33 5.98 3.10 -11.59
N THR A 34 6.38 2.89 -12.85
CA THR A 34 6.93 3.99 -13.64
C THR A 34 5.86 5.07 -13.84
N PRO A 35 6.24 6.35 -14.07
CA PRO A 35 5.28 7.40 -14.37
C PRO A 35 4.39 7.07 -15.56
N ALA A 36 4.93 6.39 -16.59
CA ALA A 36 4.20 5.98 -17.78
C ALA A 36 3.13 4.92 -17.45
N THR A 37 3.51 3.87 -16.71
CA THR A 37 2.59 2.82 -16.27
C THR A 37 1.53 3.37 -15.33
N PHE A 38 1.88 4.26 -14.40
CA PHE A 38 0.92 4.88 -13.50
C PHE A 38 -0.10 5.73 -14.27
N ALA A 39 0.35 6.55 -15.23
CA ALA A 39 -0.53 7.38 -16.05
C ALA A 39 -1.52 6.56 -16.89
N LYS A 40 -1.09 5.43 -17.45
CA LYS A 40 -1.96 4.49 -18.19
C LYS A 40 -3.03 3.83 -17.32
N ASN A 41 -2.83 3.81 -16.01
CA ASN A 41 -3.76 3.25 -15.03
C ASN A 41 -4.46 4.33 -14.18
N ALA A 42 -4.55 5.56 -14.69
CA ALA A 42 -5.15 6.68 -13.97
C ALA A 42 -6.65 6.47 -13.65
N ASP A 43 -7.36 5.67 -14.43
CA ASP A 43 -8.74 5.24 -14.14
C ASP A 43 -8.84 4.51 -12.80
N TRP A 44 -7.91 3.60 -12.55
CA TRP A 44 -7.82 2.86 -11.32
C TRP A 44 -7.46 3.75 -10.11
N ALA A 45 -6.48 4.64 -10.28
CA ALA A 45 -6.10 5.59 -9.24
C ALA A 45 -7.27 6.51 -8.87
N LYS A 46 -7.98 7.07 -9.86
CA LYS A 46 -9.18 7.89 -9.64
C LYS A 46 -10.29 7.11 -8.94
N PHE A 47 -10.48 5.84 -9.28
CA PHE A 47 -11.46 4.99 -8.62
C PHE A 47 -11.14 4.82 -7.13
N LEU A 48 -9.89 4.51 -6.75
CA LEU A 48 -9.49 4.37 -5.36
C LEU A 48 -9.57 5.70 -4.60
N ASP A 49 -9.18 6.80 -5.22
CA ASP A 49 -9.32 8.15 -4.66
C ASP A 49 -10.80 8.48 -4.35
N SER A 50 -11.73 8.11 -5.26
CA SER A 50 -13.18 8.25 -5.03
C SER A 50 -13.71 7.45 -3.83
N LYS A 51 -12.94 6.47 -3.35
CA LYS A 51 -13.21 5.69 -2.14
C LYS A 51 -12.44 6.20 -0.91
N SER A 52 -11.88 7.40 -1.00
CA SER A 52 -11.09 8.05 0.05
C SER A 52 -9.83 7.25 0.45
N ILE A 53 -9.26 6.49 -0.48
CA ILE A 53 -7.97 5.82 -0.31
C ILE A 53 -6.87 6.75 -0.85
N PRO A 54 -6.04 7.35 0.02
CA PRO A 54 -4.96 8.21 -0.43
C PRO A 54 -3.90 7.39 -1.16
N ILE A 55 -3.50 7.86 -2.34
CA ILE A 55 -2.54 7.16 -3.21
C ILE A 55 -1.29 7.99 -3.39
N LYS A 56 -0.14 7.34 -3.28
CA LYS A 56 1.17 7.91 -3.61
C LYS A 56 1.84 7.07 -4.69
N ASN A 57 2.19 7.65 -5.82
CA ASN A 57 3.04 6.98 -6.81
C ASN A 57 4.52 7.15 -6.45
N VAL A 58 5.27 6.05 -6.48
CA VAL A 58 6.70 5.99 -6.22
C VAL A 58 7.39 5.26 -7.37
N ALA A 59 8.52 5.77 -7.83
CA ALA A 59 9.28 5.11 -8.89
C ALA A 59 9.87 3.78 -8.41
N PRO A 60 9.98 2.75 -9.27
CA PRO A 60 10.55 1.45 -8.90
C PRO A 60 11.99 1.52 -8.36
N SER A 61 12.76 2.53 -8.74
CA SER A 61 14.13 2.77 -8.25
C SER A 61 14.19 3.39 -6.86
N ASP A 62 13.09 3.97 -6.36
CA ASP A 62 13.04 4.64 -5.05
C ASP A 62 12.58 3.69 -3.95
N LEU A 63 13.43 2.72 -3.56
CA LEU A 63 13.14 1.78 -2.47
C LEU A 63 12.88 2.51 -1.14
N ALA A 64 13.54 3.63 -0.89
CA ALA A 64 13.35 4.39 0.34
C ALA A 64 11.93 4.98 0.43
N GLY A 65 11.30 5.27 -0.69
CA GLY A 65 9.95 5.82 -0.76
C GLY A 65 8.84 4.84 -0.41
N PHE A 66 9.12 3.51 -0.36
CA PHE A 66 8.06 2.51 -0.12
C PHE A 66 8.44 1.34 0.81
N LYS A 67 9.73 1.16 1.16
CA LYS A 67 10.17 0.02 1.99
C LYS A 67 9.50 -0.04 3.37
N ASP A 68 9.13 1.12 3.92
CA ASP A 68 8.50 1.24 5.24
C ASP A 68 6.98 1.49 5.13
N ALA A 69 6.42 1.52 3.91
CA ALA A 69 4.99 1.67 3.70
C ALA A 69 4.25 0.38 4.11
N GLN A 70 3.12 0.53 4.81
CA GLN A 70 2.31 -0.60 5.24
C GLN A 70 1.63 -1.30 4.07
N TYR A 71 1.09 -0.53 3.11
CA TYR A 71 0.34 -1.03 1.96
C TYR A 71 1.01 -0.64 0.66
N VAL A 72 1.41 -1.62 -0.13
CA VAL A 72 2.14 -1.41 -1.39
C VAL A 72 1.49 -2.18 -2.53
N VAL A 73 1.29 -1.51 -3.66
CA VAL A 73 0.96 -2.15 -4.93
C VAL A 73 2.11 -1.96 -5.89
N VAL A 74 2.70 -3.05 -6.35
CA VAL A 74 3.71 -3.04 -7.41
C VAL A 74 3.00 -3.31 -8.73
N LEU A 75 3.05 -2.36 -9.66
CA LEU A 75 2.32 -2.41 -10.92
C LEU A 75 3.25 -2.14 -12.10
N GLY A 76 3.35 -3.07 -13.04
CA GLY A 76 4.15 -2.86 -14.24
C GLY A 76 4.47 -4.13 -15.01
N ALA A 77 5.07 -3.94 -16.19
CA ALA A 77 5.53 -5.02 -17.05
C ALA A 77 6.95 -5.48 -16.68
N MET A 78 7.21 -6.78 -16.88
CA MET A 78 8.51 -7.40 -16.61
C MET A 78 9.61 -6.94 -17.59
N ASP A 79 9.22 -6.48 -18.76
CA ASP A 79 10.10 -6.00 -19.84
C ASP A 79 10.21 -4.48 -19.94
N GLU A 80 9.55 -3.75 -19.03
CA GLU A 80 9.59 -2.29 -18.99
C GLU A 80 10.96 -1.79 -18.52
N ALA A 81 11.57 -0.89 -19.31
CA ALA A 81 12.87 -0.29 -18.95
C ALA A 81 12.76 0.58 -17.68
N GLY A 82 13.64 0.35 -16.71
CA GLY A 82 13.56 1.01 -15.41
C GLY A 82 12.32 0.63 -14.58
N GLY A 83 11.66 -0.45 -14.96
CA GLY A 83 10.42 -0.94 -14.35
C GLY A 83 10.63 -1.82 -13.12
N ILE A 84 9.60 -2.57 -12.81
CA ILE A 84 9.46 -3.32 -11.56
C ILE A 84 10.21 -4.65 -11.49
N LYS A 85 10.82 -5.13 -12.58
CA LYS A 85 11.44 -6.47 -12.65
C LYS A 85 12.39 -6.80 -11.47
N PRO A 86 13.31 -5.91 -11.04
CA PRO A 86 14.19 -6.21 -9.90
C PRO A 86 13.44 -6.35 -8.57
N LEU A 87 12.31 -5.66 -8.42
CA LEU A 87 11.46 -5.74 -7.24
C LEU A 87 10.69 -7.06 -7.21
N VAL A 88 10.14 -7.46 -8.37
CA VAL A 88 9.41 -8.72 -8.54
C VAL A 88 10.34 -9.91 -8.31
N GLU A 89 11.56 -9.88 -8.84
CA GLU A 89 12.57 -10.91 -8.61
C GLU A 89 12.90 -11.10 -7.12
N LYS A 90 12.93 -10.00 -6.36
CA LYS A 90 13.17 -10.05 -4.91
C LYS A 90 11.97 -10.53 -4.12
N ALA A 91 10.76 -10.23 -4.57
CA ALA A 91 9.51 -10.51 -3.87
C ALA A 91 8.97 -11.93 -4.11
N LEU A 92 9.24 -12.50 -5.27
CA LEU A 92 8.74 -13.82 -5.68
C LEU A 92 9.74 -14.94 -5.38
N SER A 93 9.22 -16.15 -5.21
CA SER A 93 10.04 -17.35 -5.25
C SER A 93 10.65 -17.57 -6.65
N LYS A 94 11.71 -18.36 -6.73
CA LYS A 94 12.35 -18.67 -8.03
C LYS A 94 11.39 -19.28 -9.04
N SER A 95 10.46 -20.12 -8.60
CA SER A 95 9.45 -20.74 -9.47
C SER A 95 8.42 -19.74 -9.98
N GLU A 96 7.89 -18.87 -9.10
CA GLU A 96 6.96 -17.80 -9.48
C GLU A 96 7.62 -16.81 -10.46
N PHE A 97 8.86 -16.40 -10.18
CA PHE A 97 9.60 -15.50 -11.05
C PHE A 97 9.88 -16.12 -12.42
N ALA A 98 10.24 -17.41 -12.47
CA ALA A 98 10.45 -18.12 -13.74
C ALA A 98 9.17 -18.18 -14.59
N GLN A 99 8.00 -18.36 -13.97
CA GLN A 99 6.71 -18.32 -14.66
C GLN A 99 6.44 -16.93 -15.25
N MET A 100 6.79 -15.85 -14.52
CA MET A 100 6.57 -14.48 -14.99
C MET A 100 7.49 -14.07 -16.14
N ASN A 101 8.61 -14.74 -16.35
CA ASN A 101 9.49 -14.49 -17.51
C ASN A 101 9.03 -15.17 -18.80
N GLN A 102 7.91 -15.91 -18.79
CA GLN A 102 7.35 -16.55 -19.99
C GLN A 102 6.58 -15.54 -20.84
N VAL A 103 6.62 -15.73 -22.16
CA VAL A 103 5.84 -14.91 -23.10
C VAL A 103 4.35 -15.03 -22.80
N GLY A 104 3.67 -13.88 -22.72
CA GLY A 104 2.23 -13.82 -22.46
C GLY A 104 1.86 -14.05 -20.99
N SER A 105 2.83 -14.14 -20.08
CA SER A 105 2.55 -14.26 -18.64
C SER A 105 1.77 -13.05 -18.13
N SER A 106 0.85 -13.32 -17.20
CA SER A 106 0.10 -12.30 -16.46
C SER A 106 -0.30 -12.89 -15.11
N ALA A 107 -0.02 -12.19 -14.01
CA ALA A 107 -0.38 -12.68 -12.68
C ALA A 107 -0.53 -11.55 -11.68
N MET A 108 -1.25 -11.89 -10.60
CA MET A 108 -1.29 -11.13 -9.37
C MET A 108 -0.72 -12.01 -8.24
N TYR A 109 0.06 -11.42 -7.38
CA TYR A 109 0.57 -12.07 -6.18
C TYR A 109 0.30 -11.20 -4.95
N VAL A 110 -0.01 -11.84 -3.84
CA VAL A 110 -0.13 -11.19 -2.53
C VAL A 110 1.02 -11.69 -1.66
N LYS A 111 1.78 -10.78 -1.11
CA LYS A 111 2.96 -11.07 -0.29
C LYS A 111 2.96 -10.19 0.95
N SER A 112 3.58 -10.67 2.02
CA SER A 112 3.74 -9.90 3.26
C SER A 112 5.22 -9.78 3.61
N ASN A 113 5.60 -8.68 4.26
CA ASN A 113 6.96 -8.46 4.78
C ASN A 113 8.08 -8.54 3.73
N VAL A 114 7.84 -8.04 2.51
CA VAL A 114 8.79 -8.16 1.39
C VAL A 114 10.02 -7.26 1.60
N TRP A 115 9.81 -6.00 1.91
CA TRP A 115 10.88 -4.99 2.13
C TRP A 115 10.90 -4.47 3.56
N GLY A 116 9.77 -4.55 4.29
CA GLY A 116 9.61 -4.08 5.65
C GLY A 116 8.70 -4.98 6.47
N LYS A 117 8.87 -4.95 7.79
CA LYS A 117 8.01 -5.72 8.72
C LYS A 117 6.60 -5.12 8.78
N GLY A 118 5.58 -5.96 8.71
CA GLY A 118 4.18 -5.55 8.74
C GLY A 118 3.68 -4.98 7.40
N GLN A 119 4.49 -5.08 6.35
CA GLN A 119 4.12 -4.64 5.02
C GLN A 119 3.24 -5.68 4.31
N GLU A 120 2.16 -5.22 3.68
CA GLU A 120 1.32 -6.00 2.79
C GLU A 120 1.51 -5.51 1.35
N VAL A 121 1.73 -6.44 0.43
CA VAL A 121 2.13 -6.14 -0.95
C VAL A 121 1.25 -6.89 -1.94
N ILE A 122 0.67 -6.15 -2.89
CA ILE A 122 0.06 -6.74 -4.10
C ILE A 122 1.02 -6.48 -5.27
N ILE A 123 1.35 -7.51 -6.02
CA ILE A 123 2.15 -7.42 -7.25
C ILE A 123 1.23 -7.75 -8.42
N ILE A 124 1.01 -6.80 -9.32
CA ILE A 124 0.23 -6.95 -10.55
C ILE A 124 1.21 -6.80 -11.71
N THR A 125 1.50 -7.89 -12.40
CA THR A 125 2.56 -7.90 -13.42
C THR A 125 2.25 -8.84 -14.58
N GLY A 126 3.04 -8.73 -15.63
CA GLY A 126 2.94 -9.59 -16.82
C GLY A 126 4.02 -9.33 -17.84
N ALA A 127 4.08 -10.16 -18.87
CA ALA A 127 4.93 -9.91 -20.03
C ALA A 127 4.30 -8.81 -20.88
N GLY A 128 4.93 -7.65 -20.94
CA GLY A 128 4.44 -6.46 -21.62
C GLY A 128 3.18 -5.85 -20.99
N GLU A 129 2.76 -4.73 -21.55
CA GLU A 129 1.61 -3.95 -21.10
C GLU A 129 0.30 -4.75 -21.10
N LYS A 130 0.07 -5.55 -22.16
CA LYS A 130 -1.13 -6.39 -22.26
C LYS A 130 -1.21 -7.42 -21.14
N GLY A 131 -0.09 -8.00 -20.73
CA GLY A 131 -0.02 -8.91 -19.59
C GLY A 131 -0.42 -8.24 -18.28
N VAL A 132 0.07 -7.03 -18.05
CA VAL A 132 -0.32 -6.21 -16.87
C VAL A 132 -1.81 -5.90 -16.87
N GLU A 133 -2.36 -5.47 -18.00
CA GLU A 133 -3.79 -5.18 -18.13
C GLU A 133 -4.64 -6.43 -17.87
N THR A 134 -4.23 -7.58 -18.41
CA THR A 134 -4.89 -8.87 -18.19
C THR A 134 -4.88 -9.24 -16.71
N ALA A 135 -3.71 -9.14 -16.04
CA ALA A 135 -3.59 -9.40 -14.61
C ALA A 135 -4.48 -8.47 -13.78
N ARG A 136 -4.46 -7.16 -14.06
CA ARG A 136 -5.24 -6.15 -13.35
C ARG A 136 -6.75 -6.37 -13.50
N LYS A 137 -7.22 -6.58 -14.73
CA LYS A 137 -8.65 -6.77 -15.01
C LYS A 137 -9.16 -8.13 -14.55
N GLY A 138 -8.37 -9.19 -14.79
CA GLY A 138 -8.76 -10.56 -14.44
C GLY A 138 -8.88 -10.79 -12.94
N ASN A 139 -8.05 -10.10 -12.14
CA ASN A 139 -8.07 -10.21 -10.69
C ASN A 139 -8.74 -9.01 -9.99
N ARG A 140 -9.61 -8.27 -10.72
CA ARG A 140 -10.19 -7.03 -10.20
C ARG A 140 -10.91 -7.19 -8.88
N ALA A 141 -11.77 -8.17 -8.76
CA ALA A 141 -12.54 -8.41 -7.52
C ALA A 141 -11.61 -8.68 -6.34
N GLU A 142 -10.58 -9.52 -6.56
CA GLU A 142 -9.65 -9.94 -5.52
C GLU A 142 -8.79 -8.78 -5.00
N TRP A 143 -8.11 -8.01 -5.88
CA TRP A 143 -7.30 -6.90 -5.40
C TRP A 143 -8.14 -5.78 -4.80
N MET A 144 -9.37 -5.57 -5.26
CA MET A 144 -10.29 -4.61 -4.64
C MET A 144 -10.66 -5.05 -3.23
N ASP A 145 -11.03 -6.30 -3.03
CA ASP A 145 -11.37 -6.85 -1.71
C ASP A 145 -10.21 -6.70 -0.74
N ILE A 146 -8.98 -6.99 -1.20
CA ILE A 146 -7.77 -6.86 -0.38
C ILE A 146 -7.52 -5.40 -0.01
N ILE A 147 -7.49 -4.49 -1.00
CA ILE A 147 -7.23 -3.07 -0.74
C ILE A 147 -8.33 -2.48 0.15
N PHE A 148 -9.59 -2.74 -0.11
CA PHE A 148 -10.69 -2.25 0.73
C PHE A 148 -10.59 -2.79 2.15
N GLY A 149 -10.21 -4.07 2.33
CA GLY A 149 -9.94 -4.65 3.63
C GLY A 149 -8.82 -3.93 4.39
N TRP A 150 -7.74 -3.52 3.70
CA TRP A 150 -6.64 -2.75 4.29
C TRP A 150 -7.08 -1.40 4.84
N PHE A 151 -8.06 -0.77 4.21
CA PHE A 151 -8.58 0.56 4.58
C PHE A 151 -9.89 0.50 5.37
N GLY A 152 -10.38 -0.69 5.73
CA GLY A 152 -11.62 -0.86 6.48
C GLY A 152 -12.87 -0.44 5.70
N ILE A 153 -12.82 -0.48 4.36
CA ILE A 153 -13.94 -0.13 3.49
C ILE A 153 -14.77 -1.38 3.21
N GLU A 154 -16.06 -1.34 3.55
CA GLU A 154 -16.97 -2.43 3.22
C GLU A 154 -17.21 -2.51 1.71
N ASN A 155 -17.04 -3.71 1.14
CA ASN A 155 -17.30 -3.94 -0.26
C ASN A 155 -18.80 -4.27 -0.45
N GLU A 156 -19.58 -3.33 -0.97
CA GLU A 156 -21.02 -3.46 -1.19
C GLU A 156 -21.40 -4.67 -2.08
N THR A 157 -20.43 -5.26 -2.78
CA THR A 157 -20.67 -6.42 -3.65
C THR A 157 -20.87 -7.72 -2.88
N LYS A 158 -20.42 -7.83 -1.62
CA LYS A 158 -20.64 -9.04 -0.78
C LYS A 158 -22.07 -9.19 -0.25
N GLY A 159 -22.87 -8.13 -0.29
CA GLY A 159 -24.26 -8.14 0.22
C GLY A 159 -25.31 -8.73 -0.73
N LYS A 160 -24.95 -9.09 -1.97
CA LYS A 160 -25.91 -9.58 -2.98
C LYS A 160 -25.79 -11.06 -3.35
N SER A 161 -25.15 -11.88 -2.53
CA SER A 161 -25.31 -13.33 -2.62
C SER A 161 -26.64 -13.72 -1.98
N GLY A 162 -27.74 -13.37 -2.66
CA GLY A 162 -29.07 -13.88 -2.36
C GLY A 162 -29.06 -15.40 -2.57
N THR A 163 -29.28 -16.15 -1.51
CA THR A 163 -29.63 -17.57 -1.55
C THR A 163 -30.75 -17.74 -2.59
N PRO A 164 -30.60 -18.56 -3.64
CA PRO A 164 -31.73 -18.88 -4.50
C PRO A 164 -32.78 -19.58 -3.63
N ALA A 165 -33.97 -19.00 -3.55
CA ALA A 165 -35.15 -19.65 -2.99
C ALA A 165 -35.47 -20.84 -3.92
N TYR A 166 -35.42 -22.07 -3.40
CA TYR A 166 -35.95 -23.27 -4.01
C TYR A 166 -37.49 -23.28 -3.87
#